data_c05acfacc638ae1d09f3cfa7f493fb9b
#
_entry.id   c05acfacc638ae1d09f3cfa7f493fb9b
#
_cell.length_a   1.000
_cell.length_b   1.000
_cell.length_c   1.000
_cell.angle_alpha   90.00
_cell.angle_beta   90.00
_cell.angle_gamma   90.00
#
_symmetry.space_group_name_H-M   'P 1'
#
loop_
_entity.id
_entity.type
_entity.pdbx_description
1 polymer ?
#
loop_
_entity_poly.entity_id
_entity_poly.type
_entity_poly.pdbx_seq_one_letter_code
_entity_poly.pdbx_strand_id
1 'polypeptide(L)'
;ETGSFALERLQNGEAVFAFVGTSSRKTIFSYHTVCRDRMVLITPNNKEFAEKKEMGVLGKELLEWPMIMRESGSGTRRETDNYLKSIGMSSADLNVAGYMNNIEGIKSMVAAGKGTTILSERAAADAIRDGRVLCFDLEEDGPYRDIYIAYLKNRSFTQTEQAFLNYVRNRSGEKPKQNKNNKKLLKEE
;
A
#
# COMPACT_ATOMS: atom_id res chain seq x y z
N GLU A 1 -8.58 -6.03 -6.96
CA GLU A 1 -8.45 -7.38 -6.37
C GLU A 1 -7.75 -7.29 -5.03
N THR A 2 -8.15 -8.10 -4.05
CA THR A 2 -7.46 -8.15 -2.75
C THR A 2 -6.13 -8.89 -2.87
N GLY A 3 -5.17 -8.59 -2.00
CA GLY A 3 -3.87 -9.28 -1.99
C GLY A 3 -4.00 -10.80 -1.77
N SER A 4 -5.01 -11.25 -1.05
CA SER A 4 -5.30 -12.68 -0.83
C SER A 4 -5.67 -13.38 -2.14
N PHE A 5 -6.54 -12.77 -2.92
CA PHE A 5 -6.96 -13.29 -4.23
C PHE A 5 -5.79 -13.36 -5.22
N ALA A 6 -4.93 -12.33 -5.22
CA ALA A 6 -3.72 -12.34 -6.05
C ALA A 6 -2.75 -13.49 -5.68
N LEU A 7 -2.60 -13.81 -4.39
CA LEU A 7 -1.79 -14.94 -3.92
C LEU A 7 -2.41 -16.31 -4.28
N GLU A 8 -3.74 -16.44 -4.26
CA GLU A 8 -4.44 -17.64 -4.71
C GLU A 8 -4.19 -17.90 -6.21
N ARG A 9 -4.27 -16.87 -7.04
CA ARG A 9 -3.94 -16.98 -8.47
C ARG A 9 -2.50 -17.44 -8.73
N LEU A 10 -1.53 -16.95 -7.92
CA LEU A 10 -0.16 -17.47 -7.97
C LEU A 10 -0.11 -18.97 -7.61
N GLN A 11 -0.81 -19.38 -6.56
CA GLN A 11 -0.83 -20.75 -6.08
C GLN A 11 -1.46 -21.72 -7.10
N ASN A 12 -2.50 -21.26 -7.79
CA ASN A 12 -3.20 -22.01 -8.84
C ASN A 12 -2.45 -22.00 -10.19
N GLY A 13 -1.33 -21.28 -10.32
CA GLY A 13 -0.57 -21.17 -11.56
C GLY A 13 -1.20 -20.24 -12.60
N GLU A 14 -2.25 -19.49 -12.24
CA GLU A 14 -2.93 -18.53 -13.13
C GLU A 14 -2.14 -17.23 -13.32
N ALA A 15 -1.16 -16.98 -12.44
CA ALA A 15 -0.24 -15.85 -12.50
C ALA A 15 1.17 -16.31 -12.14
N VAL A 16 2.17 -15.62 -12.66
CA VAL A 16 3.60 -15.86 -12.32
C VAL A 16 4.05 -14.93 -11.21
N PHE A 17 3.61 -13.68 -11.27
CA PHE A 17 3.92 -12.63 -10.31
C PHE A 17 2.63 -11.94 -9.83
N ALA A 18 2.66 -11.47 -8.59
CA ALA A 18 1.61 -10.61 -8.06
C ALA A 18 2.24 -9.44 -7.28
N PHE A 19 1.65 -8.25 -7.40
CA PHE A 19 2.00 -7.12 -6.55
C PHE A 19 1.03 -7.08 -5.37
N VAL A 20 1.58 -7.12 -4.16
CA VAL A 20 0.78 -7.23 -2.92
C VAL A 20 1.34 -6.29 -1.85
N GLY A 21 0.46 -5.77 -0.99
CA GLY A 21 0.82 -4.93 0.16
C GLY A 21 1.17 -5.71 1.43
N THR A 22 1.30 -7.03 1.36
CA THR A 22 1.63 -7.86 2.53
C THR A 22 2.47 -9.07 2.15
N SER A 23 3.28 -9.56 3.07
CA SER A 23 4.14 -10.74 2.89
C SER A 23 3.64 -11.90 3.77
N SER A 24 2.49 -12.47 3.45
CA SER A 24 1.93 -13.65 4.14
C SER A 24 2.38 -14.96 3.48
N ARG A 25 2.19 -16.10 4.18
CA ARG A 25 2.52 -17.46 3.67
C ARG A 25 3.96 -17.58 3.12
N LYS A 26 4.94 -17.08 3.87
CA LYS A 26 6.36 -17.09 3.47
C LYS A 26 6.97 -18.48 3.27
N THR A 27 6.29 -19.54 3.65
CA THR A 27 6.67 -20.93 3.34
C THR A 27 6.45 -21.27 1.88
N ILE A 28 5.44 -20.70 1.23
CA ILE A 28 5.02 -20.97 -0.15
C ILE A 28 5.55 -19.92 -1.11
N PHE A 29 5.52 -18.65 -0.71
CA PHE A 29 5.84 -17.52 -1.58
C PHE A 29 7.17 -16.85 -1.19
N SER A 30 7.89 -16.39 -2.20
CA SER A 30 8.98 -15.45 -2.09
C SER A 30 8.48 -14.04 -2.35
N TYR A 31 9.07 -13.07 -1.63
CA TYR A 31 8.71 -11.66 -1.72
C TYR A 31 9.96 -10.82 -1.93
N HIS A 32 9.81 -9.79 -2.74
CA HIS A 32 10.82 -8.75 -2.89
C HIS A 32 10.15 -7.39 -2.80
N THR A 33 10.66 -6.48 -1.97
CA THR A 33 10.13 -5.13 -1.80
C THR A 33 10.34 -4.35 -3.09
N VAL A 34 9.27 -3.80 -3.63
CA VAL A 34 9.29 -2.99 -4.87
C VAL A 34 9.40 -1.52 -4.53
N CYS A 35 8.60 -1.06 -3.58
CA CYS A 35 8.64 0.32 -3.12
C CYS A 35 7.97 0.45 -1.75
N ARG A 36 8.27 1.56 -1.07
CA ARG A 36 7.50 2.04 0.08
C ARG A 36 6.43 2.99 -0.42
N ASP A 37 5.26 2.89 0.17
CA ASP A 37 4.08 3.65 -0.17
C ASP A 37 3.57 4.33 1.10
N ARG A 38 3.48 5.66 1.06
CA ARG A 38 3.06 6.45 2.20
C ARG A 38 1.56 6.38 2.38
N MET A 39 1.10 6.22 3.61
CA MET A 39 -0.31 6.35 3.96
C MET A 39 -0.58 7.78 4.40
N VAL A 40 -1.61 8.38 3.84
CA VAL A 40 -2.00 9.78 4.07
C VAL A 40 -3.49 9.88 4.37
N LEU A 41 -3.90 10.92 5.07
CA LEU A 41 -5.29 11.31 5.15
C LEU A 41 -5.62 12.23 3.97
N ILE A 42 -6.67 11.94 3.22
CA ILE A 42 -7.25 12.86 2.25
C ILE A 42 -8.58 13.43 2.76
N THR A 43 -8.78 14.69 2.50
CA THR A 43 -9.93 15.49 2.95
C THR A 43 -10.57 16.22 1.78
N PRO A 44 -11.80 16.73 1.91
CA PRO A 44 -12.34 17.68 0.94
C PRO A 44 -11.38 18.86 0.74
N ASN A 45 -11.35 19.40 -0.48
CA ASN A 45 -10.69 20.68 -0.74
C ASN A 45 -11.67 21.82 -0.51
N ASN A 46 -11.79 22.25 0.74
CA ASN A 46 -12.61 23.37 1.16
C ASN A 46 -11.80 24.32 2.05
N LYS A 47 -12.38 25.49 2.36
CA LYS A 47 -11.70 26.54 3.13
C LYS A 47 -11.20 26.04 4.49
N GLU A 48 -12.02 25.27 5.20
CA GLU A 48 -11.68 24.77 6.53
C GLU A 48 -10.44 23.88 6.54
N PHE A 49 -10.37 22.88 5.62
CA PHE A 49 -9.21 22.00 5.52
C PHE A 49 -8.00 22.70 4.87
N ALA A 50 -8.22 23.69 4.01
CA ALA A 50 -7.13 24.50 3.47
C ALA A 50 -6.42 25.29 4.58
N GLU A 51 -7.16 25.96 5.45
CA GLU A 51 -6.62 26.66 6.61
C GLU A 51 -5.85 25.71 7.56
N LYS A 52 -6.41 24.54 7.87
CA LYS A 52 -5.72 23.50 8.68
C LYS A 52 -4.40 23.06 8.04
N LYS A 53 -4.38 22.91 6.71
CA LYS A 53 -3.17 22.52 5.98
C LYS A 53 -2.10 23.62 6.04
N GLU A 54 -2.47 24.87 5.88
CA GLU A 54 -1.56 26.02 6.03
C GLU A 54 -1.00 26.14 7.46
N MET A 55 -1.78 25.75 8.46
CA MET A 55 -1.35 25.69 9.87
C MET A 55 -0.43 24.50 10.18
N GLY A 56 -0.20 23.58 9.23
CA GLY A 56 0.64 22.40 9.43
C GLY A 56 0.00 21.30 10.28
N VAL A 57 -1.34 21.27 10.37
CA VAL A 57 -2.07 20.24 11.11
C VAL A 57 -1.78 18.85 10.52
N LEU A 58 -1.50 17.88 11.37
CA LEU A 58 -1.29 16.48 10.95
C LEU A 58 -2.61 15.74 10.82
N GLY A 59 -2.65 14.75 9.93
CA GLY A 59 -3.85 13.97 9.66
C GLY A 59 -4.40 13.22 10.86
N LYS A 60 -3.54 12.83 11.83
CA LYS A 60 -3.98 12.22 13.09
C LYS A 60 -4.87 13.13 13.93
N GLU A 61 -4.71 14.43 13.83
CA GLU A 61 -5.53 15.44 14.53
C GLU A 61 -6.90 15.62 13.90
N LEU A 62 -7.11 15.06 12.71
CA LEU A 62 -8.34 15.13 11.92
C LEU A 62 -9.13 13.81 11.92
N LEU A 63 -8.77 12.82 12.74
CA LEU A 63 -9.43 11.51 12.79
C LEU A 63 -10.84 11.55 13.43
N GLU A 64 -11.21 12.63 14.08
CA GLU A 64 -12.58 12.87 14.60
C GLU A 64 -13.61 13.14 13.48
N TRP A 65 -13.14 13.55 12.30
CA TRP A 65 -14.00 13.84 11.15
C TRP A 65 -14.65 12.58 10.59
N PRO A 66 -15.86 12.70 9.97
CA PRO A 66 -16.50 11.54 9.33
C PRO A 66 -15.55 10.84 8.38
N MET A 67 -15.34 9.54 8.55
CA MET A 67 -14.37 8.77 7.80
C MET A 67 -15.04 7.71 6.92
N ILE A 68 -14.66 7.69 5.64
CA ILE A 68 -15.03 6.64 4.70
C ILE A 68 -13.93 5.59 4.74
N MET A 69 -14.26 4.38 5.17
CA MET A 69 -13.30 3.29 5.35
C MET A 69 -13.31 2.34 4.15
N ARG A 70 -12.18 1.69 3.91
CA ARG A 70 -12.15 0.55 3.02
C ARG A 70 -12.85 -0.66 3.66
N GLU A 71 -13.35 -1.54 2.82
CA GLU A 71 -13.96 -2.82 3.22
C GLU A 71 -12.98 -3.70 4.01
N SER A 72 -13.54 -4.60 4.82
CA SER A 72 -12.76 -5.63 5.51
C SER A 72 -12.02 -6.51 4.50
N GLY A 73 -10.76 -6.85 4.81
CA GLY A 73 -9.90 -7.68 3.95
C GLY A 73 -9.08 -6.90 2.92
N SER A 74 -9.31 -5.59 2.71
CA SER A 74 -8.43 -4.79 1.87
C SER A 74 -7.07 -4.53 2.55
N GLY A 75 -6.01 -4.46 1.75
CA GLY A 75 -4.68 -4.10 2.25
C GLY A 75 -4.65 -2.72 2.88
N THR A 76 -5.32 -1.73 2.28
CA THR A 76 -5.43 -0.37 2.81
C THR A 76 -6.13 -0.36 4.17
N ARG A 77 -7.24 -1.12 4.33
CA ARG A 77 -7.95 -1.22 5.61
C ARG A 77 -7.03 -1.77 6.71
N ARG A 78 -6.29 -2.82 6.42
CA ARG A 78 -5.35 -3.41 7.37
C ARG A 78 -4.26 -2.43 7.80
N GLU A 79 -3.69 -1.68 6.85
CA GLU A 79 -2.68 -0.68 7.18
C GLU A 79 -3.27 0.49 7.97
N THR A 80 -4.50 0.89 7.69
CA THR A 80 -5.23 1.86 8.52
C THR A 80 -5.44 1.34 9.94
N ASP A 81 -5.89 0.09 10.10
CA ASP A 81 -6.10 -0.52 11.41
C ASP A 81 -4.76 -0.69 12.19
N ASN A 82 -3.67 -1.04 11.50
CA ASN A 82 -2.32 -1.09 12.09
C ASN A 82 -1.86 0.28 12.56
N TYR A 83 -2.08 1.30 11.76
CA TYR A 83 -1.74 2.67 12.12
C TYR A 83 -2.54 3.14 13.35
N LEU A 84 -3.86 2.99 13.33
CA LEU A 84 -4.71 3.35 14.46
C LEU A 84 -4.24 2.65 15.75
N LYS A 85 -3.93 1.36 15.66
CA LYS A 85 -3.40 0.59 16.79
C LYS A 85 -2.05 1.15 17.30
N SER A 86 -1.18 1.63 16.42
CA SER A 86 0.12 2.20 16.81
C SER A 86 -0.02 3.49 17.61
N ILE A 87 -1.11 4.23 17.41
CA ILE A 87 -1.44 5.45 18.17
C ILE A 87 -2.45 5.21 19.30
N GLY A 88 -2.71 3.93 19.66
CA GLY A 88 -3.59 3.55 20.75
C GLY A 88 -5.08 3.65 20.43
N MET A 89 -5.44 3.68 19.16
CA MET A 89 -6.82 3.76 18.65
C MET A 89 -7.25 2.48 17.92
N SER A 90 -8.53 2.40 17.64
CA SER A 90 -9.15 1.38 16.80
C SER A 90 -10.16 2.01 15.85
N SER A 91 -10.66 1.25 14.88
CA SER A 91 -11.73 1.73 14.00
C SER A 91 -13.06 2.00 14.72
N ALA A 92 -13.24 1.49 15.96
CA ALA A 92 -14.41 1.77 16.78
C ALA A 92 -14.37 3.20 17.37
N ASP A 93 -13.20 3.80 17.47
CA ASP A 93 -13.00 5.16 17.98
C ASP A 93 -13.21 6.23 16.90
N LEU A 94 -13.40 5.82 15.65
CA LEU A 94 -13.60 6.70 14.51
C LEU A 94 -15.09 6.97 14.28
N ASN A 95 -15.40 8.17 13.79
CA ASN A 95 -16.71 8.50 13.24
C ASN A 95 -16.83 7.91 11.82
N VAL A 96 -17.17 6.61 11.69
CA VAL A 96 -17.24 5.94 10.39
C VAL A 96 -18.54 6.30 9.67
N ALA A 97 -18.43 7.08 8.58
CA ALA A 97 -19.54 7.46 7.71
C ALA A 97 -20.00 6.32 6.78
N GLY A 98 -19.11 5.37 6.48
CA GLY A 98 -19.43 4.22 5.63
C GLY A 98 -18.22 3.42 5.20
N TYR A 99 -18.50 2.28 4.52
CA TYR A 99 -17.48 1.37 3.96
C TYR A 99 -17.64 1.26 2.45
N MET A 100 -16.53 1.28 1.73
CA MET A 100 -16.50 1.16 0.27
C MET A 100 -15.34 0.29 -0.20
N ASN A 101 -15.55 -0.44 -1.30
CA ASN A 101 -14.54 -1.30 -1.93
C ASN A 101 -13.88 -0.68 -3.17
N ASN A 102 -14.33 0.49 -3.61
CA ASN A 102 -13.83 1.19 -4.79
C ASN A 102 -13.10 2.47 -4.39
N ILE A 103 -11.79 2.53 -4.68
CA ILE A 103 -10.92 3.69 -4.34
C ILE A 103 -11.38 4.95 -5.09
N GLU A 104 -11.77 4.84 -6.37
CA GLU A 104 -12.25 5.99 -7.15
C GLU A 104 -13.55 6.56 -6.57
N GLY A 105 -14.47 5.67 -6.16
CA GLY A 105 -15.68 6.06 -5.45
C GLY A 105 -15.37 6.79 -4.13
N ILE A 106 -14.42 6.29 -3.34
CA ILE A 106 -13.99 6.93 -2.10
C ILE A 106 -13.43 8.34 -2.38
N LYS A 107 -12.51 8.47 -3.34
CA LYS A 107 -11.94 9.78 -3.73
C LYS A 107 -13.04 10.77 -4.14
N SER A 108 -14.01 10.29 -4.91
CA SER A 108 -15.16 11.11 -5.35
C SER A 108 -16.05 11.55 -4.18
N MET A 109 -16.30 10.67 -3.21
CA MET A 109 -17.06 10.98 -2.00
C MET A 109 -16.34 12.01 -1.13
N VAL A 110 -15.02 11.84 -0.95
CA VAL A 110 -14.19 12.81 -0.23
C VAL A 110 -14.23 14.17 -0.94
N ALA A 111 -14.02 14.21 -2.24
CA ALA A 111 -14.08 15.44 -3.05
C ALA A 111 -15.45 16.15 -2.94
N ALA A 112 -16.53 15.36 -2.81
CA ALA A 112 -17.90 15.87 -2.59
C ALA A 112 -18.20 16.29 -1.13
N GLY A 113 -17.21 16.28 -0.23
CA GLY A 113 -17.37 16.71 1.16
C GLY A 113 -18.11 15.71 2.06
N LYS A 114 -18.17 14.43 1.67
CA LYS A 114 -18.91 13.39 2.42
C LYS A 114 -18.10 12.72 3.53
N GLY A 115 -16.86 13.15 3.73
CA GLY A 115 -15.97 12.64 4.77
C GLY A 115 -14.51 12.70 4.35
N THR A 116 -13.67 12.10 5.17
CA THR A 116 -12.22 11.94 4.97
C THR A 116 -11.89 10.46 4.79
N THR A 117 -10.66 10.13 4.41
CA THR A 117 -10.22 8.73 4.36
C THR A 117 -8.70 8.62 4.44
N ILE A 118 -8.21 7.50 4.97
CA ILE A 118 -6.79 7.12 4.91
C ILE A 118 -6.58 6.25 3.69
N LEU A 119 -5.72 6.69 2.77
CA LEU A 119 -5.34 5.98 1.57
C LEU A 119 -3.83 6.02 1.35
N SER A 120 -3.37 5.22 0.40
CA SER A 120 -2.06 5.38 -0.21
C SER A 120 -1.97 6.73 -0.93
N GLU A 121 -0.89 7.48 -0.68
CA GLU A 121 -0.61 8.74 -1.38
C GLU A 121 -0.57 8.53 -2.91
N ARG A 122 0.02 7.41 -3.37
CA ARG A 122 0.06 7.05 -4.79
C ARG A 122 -1.32 6.79 -5.38
N ALA A 123 -2.22 6.15 -4.61
CA ALA A 123 -3.60 5.92 -5.05
C ALA A 123 -4.43 7.20 -5.09
N ALA A 124 -4.07 8.20 -4.28
CA ALA A 124 -4.73 9.49 -4.24
C ALA A 124 -4.07 10.56 -5.16
N ALA A 125 -2.91 10.25 -5.76
CA ALA A 125 -2.05 11.22 -6.44
C ALA A 125 -2.75 12.03 -7.55
N ASP A 126 -3.64 11.41 -8.32
CA ASP A 126 -4.44 12.11 -9.34
C ASP A 126 -5.40 13.12 -8.71
N ALA A 127 -6.14 12.72 -7.67
CA ALA A 127 -7.10 13.59 -6.99
C ALA A 127 -6.41 14.76 -6.26
N ILE A 128 -5.21 14.51 -5.70
CA ILE A 128 -4.38 15.53 -5.05
C ILE A 128 -3.85 16.53 -6.11
N ARG A 129 -3.24 16.03 -7.18
CA ARG A 129 -2.69 16.85 -8.27
C ARG A 129 -3.77 17.72 -8.94
N ASP A 130 -4.95 17.16 -9.14
CA ASP A 130 -6.07 17.86 -9.77
C ASP A 130 -6.81 18.81 -8.79
N GLY A 131 -6.33 18.91 -7.53
CA GLY A 131 -6.90 19.78 -6.51
C GLY A 131 -8.30 19.37 -6.05
N ARG A 132 -8.74 18.14 -6.33
CA ARG A 132 -10.06 17.63 -5.91
C ARG A 132 -10.13 17.33 -4.42
N VAL A 133 -9.00 17.00 -3.82
CA VAL A 133 -8.85 16.70 -2.40
C VAL A 133 -7.57 17.33 -1.85
N LEU A 134 -7.51 17.55 -0.54
CA LEU A 134 -6.28 17.91 0.16
C LEU A 134 -5.67 16.66 0.78
N CYS A 135 -4.34 16.66 0.88
CA CYS A 135 -3.54 15.58 1.45
C CYS A 135 -2.88 16.05 2.74
N PHE A 136 -3.02 15.27 3.80
CA PHE A 136 -2.38 15.50 5.10
C PHE A 136 -1.52 14.31 5.46
N ASP A 137 -0.30 14.58 5.88
CA ASP A 137 0.57 13.58 6.48
C ASP A 137 -0.03 13.13 7.80
N LEU A 138 -0.16 11.83 8.03
CA LEU A 138 -0.70 11.31 9.28
C LEU A 138 0.21 11.63 10.46
N GLU A 139 1.52 11.53 10.24
CA GLU A 139 2.61 11.89 11.15
C GLU A 139 3.79 12.40 10.33
N GLU A 140 4.76 13.07 10.97
CA GLU A 140 5.93 13.63 10.30
C GLU A 140 6.70 12.58 9.47
N ASP A 141 6.88 11.37 9.99
CA ASP A 141 7.66 10.28 9.37
C ASP A 141 6.83 9.06 8.93
N GLY A 142 5.62 9.22 8.55
CA GLY A 142 4.85 8.09 8.05
C GLY A 142 3.39 8.11 8.43
N PRO A 143 2.67 7.00 8.47
CA PRO A 143 3.09 5.60 8.28
C PRO A 143 3.34 5.20 6.82
N TYR A 144 4.18 4.18 6.64
CA TYR A 144 4.48 3.58 5.34
C TYR A 144 4.06 2.13 5.29
N ARG A 145 3.73 1.65 4.09
CA ARG A 145 3.58 0.23 3.78
C ARG A 145 4.56 -0.19 2.69
N ASP A 146 5.02 -1.42 2.76
CA ASP A 146 5.82 -1.98 1.67
C ASP A 146 4.90 -2.62 0.62
N ILE A 147 5.23 -2.38 -0.64
CA ILE A 147 4.65 -3.09 -1.78
C ILE A 147 5.66 -4.13 -2.25
N TYR A 148 5.21 -5.37 -2.37
CA TYR A 148 6.03 -6.52 -2.74
C TYR A 148 5.63 -7.05 -4.11
N ILE A 149 6.61 -7.56 -4.86
CA ILE A 149 6.37 -8.56 -5.88
C ILE A 149 6.47 -9.94 -5.22
N ALA A 150 5.42 -10.74 -5.38
CA ALA A 150 5.31 -12.09 -4.85
C ALA A 150 5.34 -13.12 -5.98
N TYR A 151 5.92 -14.29 -5.73
CA TYR A 151 5.97 -15.44 -6.64
C TYR A 151 6.17 -16.75 -5.87
N LEU A 152 5.85 -17.89 -6.48
CA LEU A 152 6.05 -19.21 -5.87
C LEU A 152 7.54 -19.49 -5.64
N LYS A 153 7.88 -19.93 -4.44
CA LYS A 153 9.26 -20.08 -3.97
C LYS A 153 10.10 -21.07 -4.80
N ASN A 154 9.48 -22.15 -5.23
CA ASN A 154 10.16 -23.25 -5.94
C ASN A 154 9.85 -23.26 -7.44
N ARG A 155 9.38 -22.15 -8.01
CA ARG A 155 9.07 -22.04 -9.43
C ARG A 155 10.35 -21.81 -10.24
N SER A 156 10.53 -22.55 -11.33
CA SER A 156 11.48 -22.22 -12.39
C SER A 156 10.90 -21.12 -13.28
N PHE A 157 11.71 -20.14 -13.63
CA PHE A 157 11.31 -19.02 -14.48
C PHE A 157 11.85 -19.22 -15.90
N THR A 158 11.06 -18.84 -16.90
CA THR A 158 11.55 -18.61 -18.26
C THR A 158 12.54 -17.45 -18.30
N GLN A 159 13.30 -17.30 -19.38
CA GLN A 159 14.23 -16.17 -19.55
C GLN A 159 13.51 -14.82 -19.44
N THR A 160 12.32 -14.68 -20.02
CA THR A 160 11.51 -13.45 -19.98
C THR A 160 11.02 -13.16 -18.56
N GLU A 161 10.51 -14.15 -17.86
CA GLU A 161 10.07 -14.00 -16.46
C GLU A 161 11.24 -13.61 -15.55
N GLN A 162 12.41 -14.22 -15.75
CA GLN A 162 13.62 -13.88 -14.99
C GLN A 162 14.11 -12.46 -15.30
N ALA A 163 14.07 -12.03 -16.56
CA ALA A 163 14.41 -10.67 -16.96
C ALA A 163 13.47 -9.65 -16.32
N PHE A 164 12.17 -9.92 -16.31
CA PHE A 164 11.18 -9.08 -15.64
C PHE A 164 11.44 -8.95 -14.13
N LEU A 165 11.67 -10.08 -13.45
CA LEU A 165 11.95 -10.08 -12.02
C LEU A 165 13.24 -9.30 -11.70
N ASN A 166 14.28 -9.46 -12.51
CA ASN A 166 15.54 -8.71 -12.37
C ASN A 166 15.33 -7.21 -12.61
N TYR A 167 14.51 -6.84 -13.61
CA TYR A 167 14.16 -5.45 -13.87
C TYR A 167 13.46 -4.80 -12.67
N VAL A 168 12.48 -5.48 -12.08
CA VAL A 168 11.77 -5.00 -10.89
C VAL A 168 12.74 -4.84 -9.72
N ARG A 169 13.59 -5.84 -9.46
CA ARG A 169 14.59 -5.81 -8.38
C ARG A 169 15.58 -4.66 -8.51
N ASN A 170 16.07 -4.41 -9.71
CA ASN A 170 17.05 -3.35 -9.95
C ASN A 170 16.46 -1.94 -9.76
N ARG A 171 15.16 -1.78 -9.98
CA ARG A 171 14.46 -0.50 -9.77
C ARG A 171 14.04 -0.25 -8.33
N SER A 172 13.93 -1.27 -7.50
CA SER A 172 13.55 -1.14 -6.10
C SER A 172 14.67 -0.67 -5.16
N GLY A 173 15.87 -0.42 -5.68
CA GLY A 173 17.02 0.10 -4.90
C GLY A 173 17.68 -0.92 -3.97
N GLU A 174 17.20 -2.16 -3.88
CA GLU A 174 17.88 -3.25 -3.18
C GLU A 174 18.88 -3.92 -4.13
N LYS A 175 20.18 -3.78 -3.82
CA LYS A 175 21.23 -4.58 -4.50
C LYS A 175 20.92 -6.07 -4.34
N PRO A 176 21.01 -6.89 -5.41
CA PRO A 176 20.78 -8.33 -5.32
C PRO A 176 21.71 -8.92 -4.25
N LYS A 177 21.17 -9.63 -3.27
CA LYS A 177 21.98 -10.48 -2.39
C LYS A 177 22.66 -11.50 -3.30
N GLN A 178 23.97 -11.38 -3.47
CA GLN A 178 24.77 -12.36 -4.21
C GLN A 178 24.54 -13.73 -3.58
N ASN A 179 23.99 -14.64 -4.36
CA ASN A 179 23.78 -16.02 -3.96
C ASN A 179 25.17 -16.67 -3.82
N LYS A 180 25.64 -16.86 -2.56
CA LYS A 180 26.97 -17.42 -2.27
C LYS A 180 27.18 -18.85 -2.75
N ASN A 181 26.20 -19.47 -3.40
CA ASN A 181 26.26 -20.88 -3.84
C ASN A 181 26.88 -21.11 -5.21
N ASN A 182 27.21 -20.09 -6.01
CA ASN A 182 27.81 -20.31 -7.33
C ASN A 182 29.35 -20.24 -7.36
N LYS A 183 30.03 -20.13 -6.21
CA LYS A 183 31.50 -20.12 -6.16
C LYS A 183 32.13 -21.49 -5.94
N LYS A 184 31.33 -22.59 -5.86
CA LYS A 184 31.88 -23.95 -5.63
C LYS A 184 32.01 -24.80 -6.88
N LEU A 185 31.49 -24.37 -8.03
CA LEU A 185 31.51 -25.14 -9.28
C LEU A 185 32.56 -24.69 -10.32
N LEU A 186 33.41 -23.73 -9.97
CA LEU A 186 34.48 -23.26 -10.88
C LEU A 186 35.90 -23.45 -10.30
N LYS A 187 36.12 -24.42 -9.43
CA LYS A 187 37.45 -24.75 -8.87
C LYS A 187 37.83 -26.21 -8.99
N GLU A 188 37.18 -26.97 -9.86
CA GLU A 188 37.62 -28.34 -10.26
C GLU A 188 37.64 -28.44 -11.78
N GLU A 189 38.60 -27.80 -12.41
CA GLU A 189 39.23 -28.14 -13.68
C GLU A 189 40.68 -27.65 -13.64
#